data_d93d85c0931cbbb2cddf542291237d47
#
_entry.id   d93d85c0931cbbb2cddf542291237d47
#
_cell.length_a   1.000
_cell.length_b   1.000
_cell.length_c   1.000
_cell.angle_alpha   90.00
_cell.angle_beta   90.00
_cell.angle_gamma   90.00
#
_symmetry.space_group_name_H-M   'P 1'
#
loop_
_entity.id
_entity.type
_entity.pdbx_description
1 polymer ?
#
loop_
_entity_poly.entity_id
_entity_poly.type
_entity_poly.pdbx_seq_one_letter_code
_entity_poly.pdbx_strand_id
1 'polypeptide(L)'
;MPVDVSRLIKAGAALFVAFGGVFTLADRVWVKLGTLNYPTEPPGEQAPWVPLLLGSAGLSFVLAHRFVSRWMLKQPQLASADPARDVAFGAAWFTAAHLGGPLIGTSAPVAYLIALCAIWFVRIIFLRLSGKEFGLVVGFSVALAVGGAVAEGGLTRLGLMEYPEGPLIGVPLWLPGIWLQAALLARTISINWFGGR
;
A
#
# COMPACT_ATOMS: atom_id res chain seq x y z
N MET A 1 -5.82 24.64 17.78
CA MET A 1 -4.41 24.42 18.19
C MET A 1 -3.52 24.53 16.96
N PRO A 2 -2.42 25.28 17.02
CA PRO A 2 -1.46 25.34 15.91
C PRO A 2 -0.89 23.94 15.65
N VAL A 3 -0.80 23.58 14.37
CA VAL A 3 -0.21 22.31 13.96
C VAL A 3 1.30 22.37 14.19
N ASP A 4 1.83 21.45 14.97
CA ASP A 4 3.28 21.31 15.15
C ASP A 4 3.91 20.77 13.86
N VAL A 5 4.40 21.69 13.05
CA VAL A 5 5.04 21.40 11.75
C VAL A 5 6.27 20.49 11.93
N SER A 6 7.07 20.70 12.99
CA SER A 6 8.25 19.87 13.27
C SER A 6 7.86 18.40 13.49
N ARG A 7 6.79 18.17 14.24
CA ARG A 7 6.25 16.81 14.47
C ARG A 7 5.77 16.16 13.18
N LEU A 8 5.10 16.92 12.31
CA LEU A 8 4.64 16.41 11.01
C LEU A 8 5.81 16.02 10.09
N ILE A 9 6.85 16.86 10.05
CA ILE A 9 8.05 16.58 9.24
C ILE A 9 8.75 15.31 9.75
N LYS A 10 8.95 15.20 11.07
CA LYS A 10 9.59 14.01 11.66
C LYS A 10 8.78 12.73 11.41
N ALA A 11 7.46 12.78 11.57
CA ALA A 11 6.58 11.65 11.29
C ALA A 11 6.60 11.28 9.79
N GLY A 12 6.57 12.27 8.90
CA GLY A 12 6.67 12.05 7.45
C GLY A 12 8.00 11.42 7.05
N ALA A 13 9.13 11.93 7.59
CA ALA A 13 10.45 11.36 7.33
C ALA A 13 10.57 9.92 7.85
N ALA A 14 10.08 9.64 9.06
CA ALA A 14 10.06 8.29 9.61
C ALA A 14 9.23 7.32 8.76
N LEU A 15 8.06 7.74 8.28
CA LEU A 15 7.23 6.94 7.37
C LEU A 15 7.92 6.69 6.04
N PHE A 16 8.52 7.73 5.45
CA PHE A 16 9.25 7.60 4.19
C PHE A 16 10.37 6.54 4.31
N VAL A 17 11.18 6.63 5.37
CA VAL A 17 12.26 5.66 5.62
C VAL A 17 11.70 4.26 5.90
N ALA A 18 10.64 4.14 6.70
CA ALA A 18 10.03 2.86 7.03
C ALA A 18 9.43 2.18 5.78
N PHE A 19 8.66 2.90 4.97
CA PHE A 19 8.10 2.37 3.73
C PHE A 19 9.20 2.05 2.71
N GLY A 20 10.15 2.98 2.50
CA GLY A 20 11.29 2.78 1.62
C GLY A 20 12.11 1.56 2.01
N GLY A 21 12.42 1.38 3.29
CA GLY A 21 13.20 0.24 3.78
C GLY A 21 12.46 -1.09 3.71
N VAL A 22 11.30 -1.17 4.37
CA VAL A 22 10.56 -2.45 4.52
C VAL A 22 10.07 -2.97 3.16
N PHE A 23 9.49 -2.08 2.33
CA PHE A 23 8.94 -2.53 1.06
C PHE A 23 10.01 -2.74 -0.02
N THR A 24 11.15 -2.07 0.07
CA THR A 24 12.32 -2.41 -0.75
C THR A 24 12.82 -3.82 -0.46
N LEU A 25 12.87 -4.22 0.81
CA LEU A 25 13.25 -5.60 1.16
C LEU A 25 12.23 -6.62 0.64
N ALA A 26 10.93 -6.31 0.73
CA ALA A 26 9.88 -7.17 0.20
C ALA A 26 9.91 -7.24 -1.34
N ASP A 27 10.13 -6.12 -2.02
CA ASP A 27 10.30 -6.04 -3.47
C ASP A 27 11.53 -6.84 -3.94
N ARG A 28 12.63 -6.81 -3.18
CA ARG A 28 13.80 -7.64 -3.45
C ARG A 28 13.50 -9.14 -3.44
N VAL A 29 12.54 -9.60 -2.64
CA VAL A 29 12.05 -10.99 -2.69
C VAL A 29 11.39 -11.27 -4.04
N TRP A 30 10.59 -10.36 -4.57
CA TRP A 30 9.97 -10.51 -5.90
C TRP A 30 11.01 -10.64 -6.99
N VAL A 31 12.06 -9.80 -6.93
CA VAL A 31 13.17 -9.86 -7.87
C VAL A 31 13.92 -11.19 -7.78
N LYS A 32 14.23 -11.66 -6.57
CA LYS A 32 14.92 -12.94 -6.36
C LYS A 32 14.11 -14.17 -6.77
N LEU A 33 12.79 -14.07 -6.74
CA LEU A 33 11.88 -15.12 -7.20
C LEU A 33 11.51 -15.00 -8.70
N GLY A 34 12.05 -14.00 -9.40
CA GLY A 34 11.80 -13.79 -10.82
C GLY A 34 10.39 -13.29 -11.17
N THR A 35 9.63 -12.84 -10.18
CA THR A 35 8.29 -12.27 -10.39
C THR A 35 8.35 -10.84 -10.92
N LEU A 36 9.43 -10.14 -10.62
CA LEU A 36 9.71 -8.76 -11.00
C LEU A 36 11.16 -8.65 -11.48
N ASN A 37 11.37 -7.94 -12.57
CA ASN A 37 12.69 -7.61 -13.10
C ASN A 37 12.85 -6.11 -13.27
N TYR A 38 14.09 -5.65 -13.20
CA TYR A 38 14.49 -4.28 -13.55
C TYR A 38 15.40 -4.36 -14.76
N PRO A 39 14.92 -4.07 -15.99
CA PRO A 39 15.68 -4.28 -17.24
C PRO A 39 17.00 -3.48 -17.33
N THR A 40 17.13 -2.43 -16.53
CA THR A 40 18.37 -1.60 -16.46
C THR A 40 19.42 -2.17 -15.53
N GLU A 41 19.10 -3.19 -14.75
CA GLU A 41 19.98 -3.78 -13.75
C GLU A 41 20.39 -5.22 -14.16
N PRO A 42 21.48 -5.75 -13.60
CA PRO A 42 21.82 -7.16 -13.77
C PRO A 42 20.67 -8.09 -13.32
N PRO A 43 20.53 -9.27 -13.91
CA PRO A 43 19.48 -10.22 -13.55
C PRO A 43 19.46 -10.53 -12.05
N GLY A 44 18.31 -10.39 -11.40
CA GLY A 44 18.14 -10.61 -9.97
C GLY A 44 18.62 -9.48 -9.08
N GLU A 45 18.94 -8.31 -9.64
CA GLU A 45 19.25 -7.08 -8.90
C GLU A 45 18.08 -6.10 -8.94
N GLN A 46 17.98 -5.31 -7.88
CA GLN A 46 16.93 -4.30 -7.70
C GLN A 46 17.47 -2.92 -8.06
N ALA A 47 16.65 -2.14 -8.74
CA ALA A 47 17.05 -0.80 -9.14
C ALA A 47 17.24 0.14 -7.93
N PRO A 48 18.26 1.01 -7.94
CA PRO A 48 18.63 1.86 -6.79
C PRO A 48 17.59 2.95 -6.47
N TRP A 49 16.68 3.26 -7.37
CA TRP A 49 15.62 4.23 -7.15
C TRP A 49 14.39 3.66 -6.41
N VAL A 50 14.28 2.32 -6.27
CA VAL A 50 13.13 1.65 -5.65
C VAL A 50 12.84 2.11 -4.22
N PRO A 51 13.83 2.27 -3.32
CA PRO A 51 13.57 2.78 -1.98
C PRO A 51 12.92 4.17 -1.96
N LEU A 52 13.33 5.04 -2.89
CA LEU A 52 12.75 6.39 -3.03
C LEU A 52 11.32 6.33 -3.55
N LEU A 53 11.06 5.47 -4.53
CA LEU A 53 9.71 5.25 -5.07
C LEU A 53 8.76 4.75 -3.99
N LEU A 54 9.12 3.66 -3.30
CA LEU A 54 8.28 3.02 -2.30
C LEU A 54 8.09 3.91 -1.06
N GLY A 55 9.12 4.61 -0.62
CA GLY A 55 9.03 5.62 0.44
C GLY A 55 8.07 6.76 0.09
N SER A 56 8.19 7.31 -1.12
CA SER A 56 7.32 8.37 -1.63
C SER A 56 5.88 7.91 -1.79
N ALA A 57 5.66 6.73 -2.37
CA ALA A 57 4.34 6.17 -2.56
C ALA A 57 3.62 5.93 -1.22
N GLY A 58 4.28 5.26 -0.27
CA GLY A 58 3.71 4.99 1.05
C GLY A 58 3.34 6.26 1.81
N LEU A 59 4.24 7.25 1.82
CA LEU A 59 3.95 8.56 2.44
C LEU A 59 2.79 9.26 1.73
N SER A 60 2.77 9.27 0.40
CA SER A 60 1.70 9.90 -0.39
C SER A 60 0.34 9.28 -0.11
N PHE A 61 0.24 7.97 0.02
CA PHE A 61 -1.03 7.29 0.34
C PHE A 61 -1.57 7.67 1.71
N VAL A 62 -0.70 7.74 2.72
CA VAL A 62 -1.07 8.17 4.07
C VAL A 62 -1.57 9.62 4.08
N LEU A 63 -0.87 10.51 3.39
CA LEU A 63 -1.25 11.93 3.27
C LEU A 63 -2.52 12.11 2.45
N ALA A 64 -2.67 11.38 1.35
CA ALA A 64 -3.88 11.40 0.52
C ALA A 64 -5.10 10.92 1.32
N HIS A 65 -5.00 9.81 2.05
CA HIS A 65 -6.09 9.36 2.93
C HIS A 65 -6.44 10.43 3.97
N ARG A 66 -5.45 11.04 4.61
CA ARG A 66 -5.67 12.12 5.57
C ARG A 66 -6.40 13.32 4.97
N PHE A 67 -5.96 13.75 3.79
CA PHE A 67 -6.56 14.87 3.08
C PHE A 67 -8.02 14.57 2.71
N VAL A 68 -8.25 13.45 2.04
CA VAL A 68 -9.60 13.05 1.59
C VAL A 68 -10.55 12.81 2.77
N SER A 69 -10.07 12.15 3.84
CA SER A 69 -10.90 11.91 5.02
C SER A 69 -11.32 13.20 5.72
N ARG A 70 -10.44 14.19 5.83
CA ARG A 70 -10.78 15.50 6.39
C ARG A 70 -11.79 16.25 5.55
N TRP A 71 -11.62 16.18 4.22
CA TRP A 71 -12.52 16.85 3.29
C TRP A 71 -13.91 16.21 3.29
N MET A 72 -14.01 14.88 3.29
CA MET A 72 -15.29 14.15 3.21
C MET A 72 -16.02 14.06 4.55
N LEU A 73 -15.31 13.77 5.64
CA LEU A 73 -15.94 13.48 6.93
C LEU A 73 -16.17 14.75 7.75
N LYS A 74 -15.41 15.81 7.50
CA LYS A 74 -15.46 17.08 8.25
C LYS A 74 -15.26 16.94 9.78
N GLN A 75 -14.93 15.76 10.23
CA GLN A 75 -14.69 15.43 11.63
C GLN A 75 -13.37 14.67 11.75
N PRO A 76 -12.60 14.89 12.83
CA PRO A 76 -11.40 14.11 13.07
C PRO A 76 -11.78 12.65 13.35
N GLN A 77 -11.13 11.72 12.67
CA GLN A 77 -11.22 10.31 13.04
C GLN A 77 -10.38 10.11 14.33
N LEU A 78 -10.98 9.42 15.30
CA LEU A 78 -10.31 9.13 16.56
C LEU A 78 -9.25 8.05 16.36
N ALA A 79 -8.08 8.26 16.94
CA ALA A 79 -7.05 7.22 17.01
C ALA A 79 -7.58 6.02 17.82
N SER A 80 -7.06 4.85 17.53
CA SER A 80 -7.41 3.65 18.29
C SER A 80 -6.86 3.72 19.73
N ALA A 81 -7.38 2.83 20.59
CA ALA A 81 -6.89 2.69 21.96
C ALA A 81 -5.43 2.19 22.01
N ASP A 82 -5.04 1.40 21.02
CA ASP A 82 -3.66 0.87 20.85
C ASP A 82 -3.15 1.13 19.42
N PRO A 83 -2.67 2.38 19.15
CA PRO A 83 -2.21 2.77 17.82
C PRO A 83 -1.04 1.94 17.29
N ALA A 84 -0.11 1.55 18.16
CA ALA A 84 1.09 0.81 17.77
C ALA A 84 0.72 -0.61 17.31
N ARG A 85 -0.16 -1.28 18.04
CA ARG A 85 -0.67 -2.60 17.71
C ARG A 85 -1.40 -2.60 16.37
N ASP A 86 -2.28 -1.62 16.15
CA ASP A 86 -3.07 -1.57 14.92
C ASP A 86 -2.21 -1.30 13.69
N VAL A 87 -1.21 -0.41 13.83
CA VAL A 87 -0.24 -0.16 12.75
C VAL A 87 0.60 -1.40 12.49
N ALA A 88 1.11 -2.06 13.53
CA ALA A 88 1.90 -3.29 13.39
C ALA A 88 1.08 -4.42 12.72
N PHE A 89 -0.17 -4.61 13.14
CA PHE A 89 -1.07 -5.57 12.53
C PHE A 89 -1.36 -5.26 11.06
N GLY A 90 -1.65 -3.98 10.75
CA GLY A 90 -1.86 -3.54 9.37
C GLY A 90 -0.64 -3.73 8.48
N ALA A 91 0.56 -3.43 9.01
CA ALA A 91 1.83 -3.62 8.32
C ALA A 91 2.14 -5.11 8.09
N ALA A 92 1.92 -5.97 9.09
CA ALA A 92 2.09 -7.41 8.96
C ALA A 92 1.18 -8.00 7.88
N TRP A 93 -0.10 -7.61 7.86
CA TRP A 93 -1.04 -8.03 6.82
C TRP A 93 -0.65 -7.57 5.42
N PHE A 94 -0.25 -6.31 5.29
CA PHE A 94 0.19 -5.79 4.00
C PHE A 94 1.47 -6.51 3.52
N THR A 95 2.45 -6.71 4.41
CA THR A 95 3.68 -7.44 4.09
C THR A 95 3.37 -8.89 3.68
N ALA A 96 2.49 -9.58 4.40
CA ALA A 96 2.09 -10.94 4.06
C ALA A 96 1.40 -11.00 2.68
N ALA A 97 0.50 -10.06 2.39
CA ALA A 97 -0.12 -9.94 1.08
C ALA A 97 0.91 -9.62 -0.02
N HIS A 98 1.88 -8.77 0.26
CA HIS A 98 2.92 -8.43 -0.69
C HIS A 98 3.84 -9.62 -0.99
N LEU A 99 4.31 -10.32 0.04
CA LEU A 99 5.16 -11.52 -0.12
C LEU A 99 4.40 -12.72 -0.70
N GLY A 100 3.09 -12.81 -0.47
CA GLY A 100 2.24 -13.85 -1.06
C GLY A 100 2.14 -13.75 -2.59
N GLY A 101 2.34 -12.57 -3.17
CA GLY A 101 2.34 -12.36 -4.62
C GLY A 101 3.27 -13.33 -5.36
N PRO A 102 4.59 -13.28 -5.12
CA PRO A 102 5.53 -14.16 -5.80
C PRO A 102 5.44 -15.63 -5.34
N LEU A 103 4.95 -15.91 -4.14
CA LEU A 103 4.89 -17.27 -3.59
C LEU A 103 3.63 -18.04 -4.02
N ILE A 104 2.51 -17.37 -4.16
CA ILE A 104 1.20 -17.97 -4.42
C ILE A 104 0.59 -17.39 -5.70
N GLY A 105 0.69 -16.07 -5.86
CA GLY A 105 0.02 -15.34 -6.93
C GLY A 105 0.48 -15.74 -8.33
N THR A 106 1.73 -16.13 -8.51
CA THR A 106 2.26 -16.61 -9.79
C THR A 106 1.66 -17.95 -10.21
N SER A 107 1.44 -18.87 -9.26
CA SER A 107 0.90 -20.20 -9.53
C SER A 107 -0.63 -20.24 -9.57
N ALA A 108 -1.30 -19.34 -8.84
CA ALA A 108 -2.76 -19.30 -8.72
C ALA A 108 -3.29 -17.84 -8.71
N PRO A 109 -3.11 -17.07 -9.80
CA PRO A 109 -3.34 -15.61 -9.80
C PRO A 109 -4.78 -15.21 -9.49
N VAL A 110 -5.76 -15.91 -10.04
CA VAL A 110 -7.19 -15.63 -9.78
C VAL A 110 -7.58 -15.98 -8.34
N ALA A 111 -7.16 -17.15 -7.86
CA ALA A 111 -7.46 -17.57 -6.49
C ALA A 111 -6.82 -16.63 -5.48
N TYR A 112 -5.60 -16.17 -5.74
CA TYR A 112 -4.92 -15.22 -4.88
C TYR A 112 -5.60 -13.84 -4.87
N LEU A 113 -6.02 -13.32 -6.04
CA LEU A 113 -6.81 -12.10 -6.11
C LEU A 113 -8.12 -12.22 -5.31
N ILE A 114 -8.86 -13.32 -5.48
CA ILE A 114 -10.11 -13.57 -4.73
C ILE A 114 -9.83 -13.59 -3.22
N ALA A 115 -8.77 -14.26 -2.78
CA ALA A 115 -8.38 -14.31 -1.37
C ALA A 115 -8.05 -12.91 -0.82
N LEU A 116 -7.30 -12.09 -1.56
CA LEU A 116 -6.99 -10.71 -1.16
C LEU A 116 -8.25 -9.84 -1.07
N CYS A 117 -9.17 -9.96 -2.02
CA CYS A 117 -10.45 -9.24 -1.98
C CYS A 117 -11.32 -9.69 -0.80
N ALA A 118 -11.39 -10.99 -0.54
CA ALA A 118 -12.13 -11.54 0.59
C ALA A 118 -11.56 -11.06 1.94
N ILE A 119 -10.25 -11.11 2.11
CA ILE A 119 -9.57 -10.61 3.31
C ILE A 119 -9.82 -9.10 3.48
N TRP A 120 -9.71 -8.31 2.42
CA TRP A 120 -9.99 -6.88 2.44
C TRP A 120 -11.43 -6.61 2.89
N PHE A 121 -12.41 -7.34 2.33
CA PHE A 121 -13.83 -7.18 2.67
C PHE A 121 -14.11 -7.54 4.13
N VAL A 122 -13.57 -8.67 4.60
CA VAL A 122 -13.67 -9.11 6.01
C VAL A 122 -13.09 -8.03 6.94
N ARG A 123 -11.92 -7.50 6.62
CA ARG A 123 -11.29 -6.43 7.42
C ARG A 123 -12.15 -5.17 7.48
N ILE A 124 -12.80 -4.77 6.36
CA ILE A 124 -13.73 -3.62 6.35
C ILE A 124 -14.94 -3.87 7.26
N ILE A 125 -15.51 -5.07 7.25
CA ILE A 125 -16.63 -5.41 8.14
C ILE A 125 -16.20 -5.26 9.61
N PHE A 126 -15.02 -5.76 9.98
CA PHE A 126 -14.51 -5.65 11.35
C PHE A 126 -14.20 -4.22 11.79
N LEU A 127 -13.98 -3.29 10.86
CA LEU A 127 -13.79 -1.88 11.19
C LEU A 127 -15.05 -1.17 11.70
N ARG A 128 -16.25 -1.77 11.54
CA ARG A 128 -17.55 -1.23 11.97
C ARG A 128 -17.75 0.25 11.61
N LEU A 129 -17.46 0.58 10.36
CA LEU A 129 -17.46 1.96 9.85
C LEU A 129 -18.88 2.54 9.77
N SER A 130 -19.01 3.85 10.02
CA SER A 130 -20.22 4.59 9.66
C SER A 130 -20.43 4.62 8.14
N GLY A 131 -21.64 4.91 7.66
CA GLY A 131 -21.93 4.90 6.21
C GLY A 131 -20.99 5.78 5.38
N LYS A 132 -20.64 6.99 5.86
CA LYS A 132 -19.70 7.89 5.18
C LYS A 132 -18.27 7.38 5.23
N GLU A 133 -17.84 6.84 6.37
CA GLU A 133 -16.50 6.23 6.50
C GLU A 133 -16.37 4.98 5.64
N PHE A 134 -17.41 4.17 5.57
CA PHE A 134 -17.45 3.01 4.68
C PHE A 134 -17.24 3.42 3.21
N GLY A 135 -18.03 4.40 2.73
CA GLY A 135 -17.89 4.93 1.38
C GLY A 135 -16.48 5.49 1.10
N LEU A 136 -15.91 6.23 2.07
CA LEU A 136 -14.54 6.73 1.98
C LEU A 136 -13.52 5.59 1.85
N VAL A 137 -13.57 4.59 2.74
CA VAL A 137 -12.60 3.50 2.77
C VAL A 137 -12.70 2.65 1.51
N VAL A 138 -13.91 2.32 1.06
CA VAL A 138 -14.12 1.59 -0.20
C VAL A 138 -13.62 2.38 -1.39
N GLY A 139 -14.05 3.64 -1.53
CA GLY A 139 -13.64 4.51 -2.64
C GLY A 139 -12.12 4.72 -2.69
N PHE A 140 -11.50 4.99 -1.55
CA PHE A 140 -10.05 5.15 -1.44
C PHE A 140 -9.31 3.85 -1.79
N SER A 141 -9.80 2.69 -1.32
CA SER A 141 -9.19 1.40 -1.62
C SER A 141 -9.26 1.07 -3.11
N VAL A 142 -10.42 1.28 -3.74
CA VAL A 142 -10.61 1.06 -5.18
C VAL A 142 -9.73 2.02 -5.99
N ALA A 143 -9.68 3.30 -5.59
CA ALA A 143 -8.81 4.28 -6.25
C ALA A 143 -7.33 3.89 -6.18
N LEU A 144 -6.86 3.37 -5.02
CA LEU A 144 -5.50 2.86 -4.90
C LEU A 144 -5.28 1.58 -5.71
N ALA A 145 -6.24 0.65 -5.74
CA ALA A 145 -6.13 -0.59 -6.51
C ALA A 145 -5.98 -0.32 -8.01
N VAL A 146 -6.80 0.57 -8.53
CA VAL A 146 -6.73 0.97 -9.95
C VAL A 146 -5.50 1.84 -10.20
N GLY A 147 -5.29 2.89 -9.40
CA GLY A 147 -4.18 3.83 -9.56
C GLY A 147 -2.81 3.17 -9.41
N GLY A 148 -2.66 2.25 -8.45
CA GLY A 148 -1.43 1.50 -8.25
C GLY A 148 -1.12 0.58 -9.43
N ALA A 149 -2.11 -0.18 -9.91
CA ALA A 149 -1.93 -1.04 -11.09
C ALA A 149 -1.61 -0.23 -12.35
N VAL A 150 -2.27 0.92 -12.55
CA VAL A 150 -1.99 1.82 -13.68
C VAL A 150 -0.59 2.44 -13.57
N ALA A 151 -0.18 2.87 -12.38
CA ALA A 151 1.15 3.44 -12.17
C ALA A 151 2.25 2.41 -12.45
N GLU A 152 2.13 1.19 -11.92
CA GLU A 152 3.09 0.12 -12.18
C GLU A 152 3.09 -0.32 -13.64
N GLY A 153 1.90 -0.45 -14.27
CA GLY A 153 1.80 -0.69 -15.71
C GLY A 153 2.42 0.43 -16.56
N GLY A 154 2.38 1.66 -16.06
CA GLY A 154 3.11 2.80 -16.66
C GLY A 154 4.62 2.62 -16.57
N LEU A 155 5.15 2.25 -15.39
CA LEU A 155 6.57 1.96 -15.21
C LEU A 155 7.04 0.80 -16.10
N THR A 156 6.20 -0.24 -16.24
CA THR A 156 6.47 -1.37 -17.15
C THR A 156 6.55 -0.91 -18.61
N ARG A 157 5.61 -0.08 -19.05
CA ARG A 157 5.63 0.48 -20.42
C ARG A 157 6.83 1.39 -20.69
N LEU A 158 7.34 2.04 -19.66
CA LEU A 158 8.55 2.86 -19.75
C LEU A 158 9.86 2.03 -19.70
N GLY A 159 9.75 0.70 -19.56
CA GLY A 159 10.91 -0.18 -19.46
C GLY A 159 11.70 -0.04 -18.15
N LEU A 160 11.09 0.55 -17.11
CA LEU A 160 11.73 0.75 -15.81
C LEU A 160 11.62 -0.49 -14.92
N MET A 161 10.60 -1.31 -15.15
CA MET A 161 10.35 -2.58 -14.47
C MET A 161 9.59 -3.52 -15.40
N GLU A 162 9.61 -4.81 -15.12
CA GLU A 162 8.94 -5.82 -15.91
C GLU A 162 8.39 -6.94 -15.02
N TYR A 163 7.15 -7.31 -15.24
CA TYR A 163 6.54 -8.51 -14.70
C TYR A 163 6.47 -9.56 -15.82
N PRO A 164 7.26 -10.65 -15.78
CA PRO A 164 7.25 -11.68 -16.84
C PRO A 164 5.86 -12.27 -17.10
N GLU A 165 5.02 -12.34 -16.09
CA GLU A 165 3.64 -12.83 -16.14
C GLU A 165 2.63 -11.71 -15.86
N GLY A 166 2.73 -10.59 -16.58
CA GLY A 166 1.87 -9.42 -16.40
C GLY A 166 0.73 -9.31 -17.40
N PRO A 167 -0.39 -10.07 -17.29
CA PRO A 167 -1.47 -10.07 -18.29
C PRO A 167 -2.33 -8.79 -18.24
N LEU A 168 -2.35 -8.08 -17.12
CA LEU A 168 -3.17 -6.88 -16.92
C LEU A 168 -2.32 -5.63 -17.14
N ILE A 169 -2.34 -5.06 -18.34
CA ILE A 169 -1.55 -3.84 -18.67
C ILE A 169 -0.06 -3.92 -18.32
N GLY A 170 0.52 -5.12 -18.32
CA GLY A 170 1.92 -5.38 -17.97
C GLY A 170 2.16 -5.63 -16.48
N VAL A 171 1.10 -5.83 -15.67
CA VAL A 171 1.22 -6.18 -14.24
C VAL A 171 0.45 -7.46 -13.91
N PRO A 172 0.80 -8.16 -12.82
CA PRO A 172 0.10 -9.36 -12.38
C PRO A 172 -1.36 -9.11 -12.05
N LEU A 173 -2.23 -10.09 -12.36
CA LEU A 173 -3.68 -9.99 -12.10
C LEU A 173 -4.03 -9.74 -10.64
N TRP A 174 -3.25 -10.25 -9.70
CA TRP A 174 -3.47 -10.12 -8.25
C TRP A 174 -2.96 -8.79 -7.65
N LEU A 175 -2.19 -8.00 -8.39
CA LEU A 175 -1.60 -6.76 -7.91
C LEU A 175 -2.62 -5.75 -7.38
N PRO A 176 -3.79 -5.52 -8.03
CA PRO A 176 -4.84 -4.66 -7.47
C PRO A 176 -5.30 -5.09 -6.08
N GLY A 177 -5.33 -6.39 -5.80
CA GLY A 177 -5.67 -6.93 -4.47
C GLY A 177 -4.66 -6.53 -3.38
N ILE A 178 -3.38 -6.43 -3.71
CA ILE A 178 -2.34 -5.92 -2.79
C ILE A 178 -2.58 -4.44 -2.50
N TRP A 179 -2.91 -3.64 -3.51
CA TRP A 179 -3.21 -2.22 -3.35
C TRP A 179 -4.46 -1.95 -2.49
N LEU A 180 -5.46 -2.86 -2.49
CA LEU A 180 -6.57 -2.81 -1.52
C LEU A 180 -6.06 -2.92 -0.07
N GLN A 181 -5.09 -3.78 0.20
CA GLN A 181 -4.49 -3.93 1.54
C GLN A 181 -3.64 -2.71 1.92
N ALA A 182 -2.92 -2.12 0.95
CA ALA A 182 -2.16 -0.89 1.15
C ALA A 182 -3.05 0.27 1.59
N ALA A 183 -4.26 0.38 1.04
CA ALA A 183 -5.22 1.41 1.41
C ALA A 183 -5.66 1.31 2.88
N LEU A 184 -5.88 0.09 3.39
CA LEU A 184 -6.22 -0.12 4.81
C LEU A 184 -5.04 0.20 5.73
N LEU A 185 -3.81 -0.10 5.33
CA LEU A 185 -2.61 0.29 6.06
C LEU A 185 -2.45 1.82 6.09
N ALA A 186 -2.60 2.48 4.94
CA ALA A 186 -2.52 3.94 4.83
C ALA A 186 -3.57 4.63 5.71
N ARG A 187 -4.81 4.10 5.75
CA ARG A 187 -5.86 4.55 6.66
C ARG A 187 -5.43 4.42 8.12
N THR A 188 -4.98 3.22 8.51
CA THR A 188 -4.59 2.93 9.88
C THR A 188 -3.49 3.88 10.37
N ILE A 189 -2.46 4.09 9.57
CA ILE A 189 -1.37 5.03 9.88
C ILE A 189 -1.90 6.47 9.91
N SER A 190 -2.69 6.88 8.93
CA SER A 190 -3.23 8.22 8.84
C SER A 190 -4.03 8.61 10.08
N ILE A 191 -4.88 7.71 10.59
CA ILE A 191 -5.70 7.96 11.77
C ILE A 191 -4.85 7.99 13.05
N ASN A 192 -3.95 7.02 13.21
CA ASN A 192 -3.22 6.83 14.45
C ASN A 192 -2.04 7.80 14.63
N TRP A 193 -1.39 8.22 13.56
CA TRP A 193 -0.23 9.11 13.62
C TRP A 193 -0.57 10.57 13.36
N PHE A 194 -1.61 10.82 12.56
CA PHE A 194 -2.00 12.17 12.17
C PHE A 194 -3.43 12.54 12.58
N GLY A 195 -4.20 11.60 13.16
CA GLY A 195 -5.50 11.88 13.78
C GLY A 195 -5.35 12.89 14.94
N GLY A 196 -6.31 13.77 15.11
CA GLY A 196 -6.36 14.66 16.28
C GLY A 196 -6.67 13.84 17.54
N ARG A 197 -5.88 14.00 18.58
CA ARG A 197 -6.30 13.75 19.96
C ARG A 197 -7.13 14.94 20.42
#